data_3b423f8fc6947d96567ec8ad3a72518e
#
_entry.id   3b423f8fc6947d96567ec8ad3a72518e
#
_cell.length_a   1.000
_cell.length_b   1.000
_cell.length_c   1.000
_cell.angle_alpha   90.00
_cell.angle_beta   90.00
_cell.angle_gamma   90.00
#
_symmetry.space_group_name_H-M   'P 1'
#
loop_
_entity.id
_entity.type
_entity.pdbx_description
1 polymer ?
#
loop_
_entity_poly.entity_id
_entity_poly.type
_entity_poly.pdbx_seq_one_letter_code
_entity_poly.pdbx_strand_id
1 'polypeptide(L)'
;MEAASLPLATSRFLSPPAAAASCSRTRSLPFVRAANQALEARKVPKAQRPSPRRNAVAEVKAAPDPVAALTRLEDVLQTQDCNIILRHYGEIRRWDVLSKVFGWMQEHDMLNIASYSSYFKYLGLSRNAAKALQVYGSIQDQSTRVNVSVCNSLLGCLVKNGRSDSTFKLYDEMIRGGCMKLKHGYAKAMELINELNSRGLQMDSVIYGTLLAICASHNYCEEAEAYFKKLKDKGHNPNLFHYSSLLNAYSVNSYYEKAELLMKDLRSSGLTPNKVILTTLLKVYSKGGLFEKAKELLTELEASGFAQDEMAYCILIDALAKGGKIWEATMVFNEMKEKGVKSDGYAFSIMISALHRSGYREEAKNLAKEFEDQNATYDLVMLNTSLRAYCNTYDTESVMRMLKKMDELNISPDDITFNTLIRYFCKAKVYHLAYKTIVDMHTKGHQLNEELCSEVMVQLGEAGFPSEAFSVYNMMRYSKRTVCKSLHEKVLGILVPAGLLKDAYIVIKDNGESISPRSLEKFATQFMISGNINLINDVMKALNHSGWRISQETFGRAIQRYIQKPDKKQLLLCLLDWMTGQGYSVDSSSRNLVLKNAQLFGQKQLIAEILSKQQAASRITNKLID
;
A
#
# COMPACT_ATOMS: atom_id res chain seq x y z
N MET A 1 -29.27 35.16 -15.90
CA MET A 1 -28.75 33.76 -15.80
C MET A 1 -28.51 33.51 -14.34
N GLU A 2 -29.54 33.08 -13.67
CA GLU A 2 -29.58 32.89 -12.22
C GLU A 2 -28.85 31.59 -11.85
N ALA A 3 -27.90 31.74 -10.96
CA ALA A 3 -27.23 30.60 -10.31
C ALA A 3 -28.23 29.99 -9.32
N ALA A 4 -28.82 28.85 -9.70
CA ALA A 4 -29.66 28.06 -8.79
C ALA A 4 -28.80 27.58 -7.62
N SER A 5 -29.11 28.13 -6.44
CA SER A 5 -28.59 27.63 -5.15
C SER A 5 -29.09 26.21 -4.90
N LEU A 6 -28.20 25.25 -5.00
CA LEU A 6 -28.46 23.87 -4.63
C LEU A 6 -28.72 23.76 -3.11
N PRO A 7 -29.81 23.13 -2.66
CA PRO A 7 -30.02 22.85 -1.25
C PRO A 7 -28.99 21.81 -0.78
N LEU A 8 -28.21 22.16 0.23
CA LEU A 8 -27.27 21.30 0.92
C LEU A 8 -28.02 20.20 1.70
N ALA A 9 -28.38 19.11 1.03
CA ALA A 9 -28.76 17.89 1.69
C ALA A 9 -27.48 17.18 2.17
N THR A 10 -27.14 17.38 3.44
CA THR A 10 -26.02 16.72 4.12
C THR A 10 -26.30 15.24 4.28
N SER A 11 -25.60 14.39 3.51
CA SER A 11 -25.62 12.95 3.74
C SER A 11 -24.94 12.62 5.06
N ARG A 12 -25.41 11.62 5.75
CA ARG A 12 -24.80 11.09 6.99
C ARG A 12 -23.34 10.63 6.81
N PHE A 13 -22.94 10.39 5.58
CA PHE A 13 -21.58 9.99 5.22
C PHE A 13 -20.53 11.08 5.45
N LEU A 14 -20.96 12.36 5.46
CA LEU A 14 -20.10 13.53 5.57
C LEU A 14 -20.41 14.39 6.82
N SER A 15 -21.33 13.97 7.69
CA SER A 15 -21.68 14.71 8.92
C SER A 15 -21.29 13.93 10.16
N PRO A 16 -20.72 14.55 11.20
CA PRO A 16 -20.57 13.92 12.50
C PRO A 16 -21.94 13.71 13.14
N PRO A 17 -22.13 12.69 14.00
CA PRO A 17 -23.41 12.46 14.68
C PRO A 17 -23.79 13.67 15.51
N ALA A 18 -25.04 14.11 15.38
CA ALA A 18 -25.62 15.16 16.17
C ALA A 18 -25.64 14.72 17.65
N ALA A 19 -24.83 15.37 18.48
CA ALA A 19 -24.87 15.19 19.90
C ALA A 19 -26.10 15.92 20.44
N ALA A 20 -26.95 15.19 21.15
CA ALA A 20 -28.00 15.72 21.99
C ALA A 20 -27.39 16.60 23.10
N ALA A 21 -28.04 17.70 23.36
CA ALA A 21 -27.66 18.72 24.33
C ALA A 21 -27.51 18.21 25.76
N SER A 22 -26.63 18.92 26.47
CA SER A 22 -26.41 18.99 27.92
C SER A 22 -25.49 17.93 28.54
N CYS A 23 -24.26 18.26 28.75
CA CYS A 23 -23.59 18.45 30.03
C CYS A 23 -22.08 18.73 29.82
N SER A 24 -21.65 19.78 30.45
CA SER A 24 -20.27 20.24 30.56
C SER A 24 -19.31 19.16 31.09
N ARG A 25 -18.41 18.67 30.22
CA ARG A 25 -17.07 18.16 30.57
C ARG A 25 -16.33 17.88 29.27
N THR A 26 -15.33 18.68 28.99
CA THR A 26 -14.35 18.51 27.91
C THR A 26 -13.66 17.16 28.05
N ARG A 27 -14.11 16.15 27.30
CA ARG A 27 -13.36 14.92 27.07
C ARG A 27 -12.56 15.09 25.77
N SER A 28 -11.28 15.33 25.89
CA SER A 28 -10.33 15.22 24.78
C SER A 28 -10.41 13.83 24.17
N LEU A 29 -10.47 13.76 22.83
CA LEU A 29 -10.47 12.54 22.04
C LEU A 29 -9.30 11.62 22.44
N PRO A 30 -9.47 10.29 22.50
CA PRO A 30 -8.46 9.34 22.97
C PRO A 30 -7.14 9.40 22.17
N PHE A 31 -7.16 9.86 20.93
CA PHE A 31 -5.97 10.00 20.06
C PHE A 31 -5.03 11.14 20.48
N VAL A 32 -5.58 12.26 20.96
CA VAL A 32 -4.77 13.39 21.45
C VAL A 32 -4.11 13.02 22.78
N ARG A 33 -4.74 12.16 23.58
CA ARG A 33 -4.18 11.65 24.83
C ARG A 33 -3.02 10.69 24.62
N ALA A 34 -3.09 9.85 23.57
CA ALA A 34 -2.00 8.96 23.18
C ALA A 34 -0.80 9.74 22.58
N ALA A 35 -1.04 10.81 21.82
CA ALA A 35 0.01 11.65 21.25
C ALA A 35 0.73 12.48 22.33
N ASN A 36 0.00 13.01 23.31
CA ASN A 36 0.62 13.76 24.41
C ASN A 36 1.37 12.83 25.41
N GLN A 37 0.89 11.61 25.64
CA GLN A 37 1.62 10.61 26.41
C GLN A 37 2.92 10.14 25.69
N ALA A 38 2.91 10.09 24.35
CA ALA A 38 4.12 9.77 23.56
C ALA A 38 5.16 10.89 23.54
N LEU A 39 4.76 12.15 23.73
CA LEU A 39 5.65 13.31 23.83
C LEU A 39 6.28 13.48 25.23
N GLU A 40 5.56 13.10 26.28
CA GLU A 40 6.10 13.09 27.65
C GLU A 40 7.02 11.89 27.93
N ALA A 41 6.92 10.81 27.14
CA ALA A 41 7.74 9.60 27.29
C ALA A 41 9.18 9.73 26.72
N ARG A 42 9.58 10.89 26.18
CA ARG A 42 10.96 11.13 25.71
C ARG A 42 11.89 11.78 26.75
N LYS A 43 11.70 11.45 28.02
CA LYS A 43 12.70 11.74 29.07
C LYS A 43 13.48 10.46 29.39
N VAL A 44 14.77 10.50 29.09
CA VAL A 44 15.91 9.66 29.57
C VAL A 44 15.56 8.24 30.09
N PRO A 45 16.18 7.17 29.59
CA PRO A 45 15.90 5.81 30.06
C PRO A 45 16.45 5.63 31.48
N LYS A 46 15.60 5.73 32.48
CA LYS A 46 15.82 5.08 33.78
C LYS A 46 15.77 3.57 33.53
N ALA A 47 16.78 2.85 34.04
CA ALA A 47 16.82 1.39 34.01
C ALA A 47 15.47 0.81 34.42
N GLN A 48 14.71 0.30 33.44
CA GLN A 48 13.40 -0.31 33.68
C GLN A 48 13.62 -1.61 34.43
N ARG A 49 13.01 -1.75 35.62
CA ARG A 49 12.84 -3.07 36.26
C ARG A 49 12.19 -4.00 35.23
N PRO A 50 12.73 -5.22 35.01
CA PRO A 50 12.16 -6.14 34.04
C PRO A 50 10.70 -6.38 34.35
N SER A 51 9.84 -6.34 33.32
CA SER A 51 8.40 -6.55 33.50
C SER A 51 8.12 -7.93 34.10
N PRO A 52 7.06 -8.14 34.90
CA PRO A 52 6.73 -9.42 35.51
C PRO A 52 6.75 -10.57 34.48
N ARG A 53 6.31 -10.31 33.26
CA ARG A 53 6.31 -11.28 32.15
C ARG A 53 7.71 -11.67 31.68
N ARG A 54 8.67 -10.73 31.59
CA ARG A 54 10.07 -11.05 31.23
C ARG A 54 10.74 -11.89 32.31
N ASN A 55 10.41 -11.63 33.57
CA ASN A 55 10.91 -12.46 34.68
C ASN A 55 10.33 -13.87 34.63
N ALA A 56 9.02 -14.02 34.36
CA ALA A 56 8.38 -15.31 34.20
C ALA A 56 8.99 -16.14 33.05
N VAL A 57 9.26 -15.52 31.89
CA VAL A 57 9.94 -16.19 30.77
C VAL A 57 11.35 -16.64 31.14
N ALA A 58 12.12 -15.82 31.89
CA ALA A 58 13.46 -16.15 32.35
C ALA A 58 13.43 -17.31 33.36
N GLU A 59 12.45 -17.29 34.27
CA GLU A 59 12.23 -18.34 35.27
C GLU A 59 11.93 -19.69 34.62
N VAL A 60 11.01 -19.75 33.64
CA VAL A 60 10.71 -20.99 32.90
C VAL A 60 11.91 -21.51 32.15
N LYS A 61 12.74 -20.64 31.53
CA LYS A 61 13.95 -21.05 30.82
C LYS A 61 15.03 -21.61 31.74
N ALA A 62 15.10 -21.18 32.98
CA ALA A 62 16.06 -21.62 33.97
C ALA A 62 15.56 -22.81 34.83
N ALA A 63 14.27 -23.13 34.76
CA ALA A 63 13.67 -24.16 35.57
C ALA A 63 14.17 -25.59 35.19
N PRO A 64 14.42 -26.46 36.15
CA PRO A 64 14.76 -27.87 35.88
C PRO A 64 13.60 -28.63 35.23
N ASP A 65 12.35 -28.31 35.60
CA ASP A 65 11.12 -28.74 34.91
C ASP A 65 10.35 -27.55 34.36
N PRO A 66 10.51 -27.27 33.07
CA PRO A 66 9.85 -26.13 32.41
C PRO A 66 8.33 -26.24 32.36
N VAL A 67 7.75 -27.46 32.32
CA VAL A 67 6.29 -27.65 32.25
C VAL A 67 5.64 -27.31 33.59
N ALA A 68 6.21 -27.76 34.69
CA ALA A 68 5.74 -27.38 36.03
C ALA A 68 5.85 -25.85 36.27
N ALA A 69 6.91 -25.21 35.75
CA ALA A 69 7.06 -23.77 35.83
C ALA A 69 6.03 -23.03 34.95
N LEU A 70 5.70 -23.53 33.76
CA LEU A 70 4.64 -22.98 32.89
C LEU A 70 3.28 -23.02 33.57
N THR A 71 2.90 -24.15 34.15
CA THR A 71 1.62 -24.31 34.88
C THR A 71 1.52 -23.36 36.07
N ARG A 72 2.64 -23.15 36.79
CA ARG A 72 2.65 -22.22 37.93
C ARG A 72 2.52 -20.74 37.51
N LEU A 73 2.97 -20.38 36.31
CA LEU A 73 3.03 -19.02 35.81
C LEU A 73 2.01 -18.75 34.69
N GLU A 74 1.01 -19.61 34.56
CA GLU A 74 -0.01 -19.56 33.51
C GLU A 74 -0.72 -18.19 33.44
N ASP A 75 -1.14 -17.66 34.57
CA ASP A 75 -1.85 -16.38 34.66
C ASP A 75 -1.01 -15.16 34.20
N VAL A 76 0.31 -15.29 34.17
CA VAL A 76 1.24 -14.19 33.82
C VAL A 76 1.70 -14.29 32.36
N LEU A 77 1.76 -15.48 31.79
CA LEU A 77 2.28 -15.76 30.46
C LEU A 77 1.22 -15.64 29.38
N GLN A 78 1.62 -15.11 28.22
CA GLN A 78 0.79 -15.06 27.02
C GLN A 78 1.38 -15.94 25.92
N THR A 79 0.60 -16.25 24.88
CA THR A 79 1.01 -17.05 23.72
C THR A 79 2.35 -16.57 23.12
N GLN A 80 2.61 -15.26 23.10
CA GLN A 80 3.87 -14.70 22.61
C GLN A 80 5.07 -15.08 23.47
N ASP A 81 4.90 -15.13 24.79
CA ASP A 81 5.94 -15.51 25.75
C ASP A 81 6.24 -17.00 25.65
N CYS A 82 5.20 -17.82 25.51
CA CYS A 82 5.32 -19.28 25.27
C CYS A 82 6.06 -19.56 23.95
N ASN A 83 5.84 -18.78 22.91
CA ASN A 83 6.59 -18.88 21.65
C ASN A 83 8.08 -18.53 21.80
N ILE A 84 8.44 -17.62 22.70
CA ILE A 84 9.83 -17.31 23.03
C ILE A 84 10.49 -18.48 23.77
N ILE A 85 9.75 -19.13 24.67
CA ILE A 85 10.20 -20.31 25.41
C ILE A 85 10.38 -21.49 24.45
N LEU A 86 9.39 -21.73 23.57
CA LEU A 86 9.41 -22.78 22.56
C LEU A 86 10.64 -22.66 21.64
N ARG A 87 10.93 -21.44 21.14
CA ARG A 87 12.12 -21.15 20.32
C ARG A 87 13.40 -21.42 21.07
N HIS A 88 13.49 -20.99 22.32
CA HIS A 88 14.67 -21.21 23.16
C HIS A 88 15.03 -22.70 23.27
N TYR A 89 14.04 -23.58 23.58
CA TYR A 89 14.30 -25.01 23.67
C TYR A 89 14.62 -25.66 22.32
N GLY A 90 14.06 -25.12 21.24
CA GLY A 90 14.42 -25.53 19.87
C GLY A 90 15.85 -25.14 19.48
N GLU A 91 16.33 -23.96 19.88
CA GLU A 91 17.68 -23.46 19.62
C GLU A 91 18.74 -24.27 20.38
N ILE A 92 18.50 -24.58 21.64
CA ILE A 92 19.39 -25.42 22.46
C ILE A 92 19.23 -26.94 22.20
N ARG A 93 18.39 -27.34 21.20
CA ARG A 93 18.16 -28.72 20.74
C ARG A 93 17.64 -29.67 21.81
N ARG A 94 16.89 -29.18 22.80
CA ARG A 94 16.22 -30.01 23.80
C ARG A 94 14.84 -30.48 23.30
N TRP A 95 14.85 -31.49 22.42
CA TRP A 95 13.66 -31.94 21.69
C TRP A 95 12.59 -32.56 22.58
N ASP A 96 12.98 -33.18 23.67
CA ASP A 96 12.12 -33.73 24.72
C ASP A 96 11.29 -32.63 25.38
N VAL A 97 11.94 -31.56 25.85
CA VAL A 97 11.32 -30.41 26.48
C VAL A 97 10.49 -29.61 25.48
N LEU A 98 11.02 -29.39 24.28
CA LEU A 98 10.29 -28.71 23.20
C LEU A 98 8.92 -29.35 22.94
N SER A 99 8.88 -30.69 22.91
CA SER A 99 7.64 -31.43 22.69
C SER A 99 6.68 -31.36 23.86
N LYS A 100 7.18 -31.34 25.09
CA LYS A 100 6.36 -31.16 26.30
C LYS A 100 5.80 -29.77 26.41
N VAL A 101 6.60 -28.73 26.12
CA VAL A 101 6.16 -27.31 26.08
C VAL A 101 5.08 -27.12 25.03
N PHE A 102 5.26 -27.69 23.83
CA PHE A 102 4.24 -27.59 22.78
C PHE A 102 2.94 -28.32 23.19
N GLY A 103 3.02 -29.49 23.81
CA GLY A 103 1.86 -30.23 24.33
C GLY A 103 1.11 -29.41 25.38
N TRP A 104 1.81 -28.82 26.34
CA TRP A 104 1.24 -27.95 27.34
C TRP A 104 0.53 -26.74 26.69
N MET A 105 1.15 -26.09 25.70
CA MET A 105 0.51 -24.98 24.95
C MET A 105 -0.76 -25.45 24.22
N GLN A 106 -0.80 -26.70 23.77
CA GLN A 106 -1.98 -27.27 23.11
C GLN A 106 -3.12 -27.53 24.08
N GLU A 107 -2.82 -28.02 25.27
CA GLU A 107 -3.80 -28.31 26.34
C GLU A 107 -4.44 -27.04 26.92
N HIS A 108 -3.70 -25.89 26.89
CA HIS A 108 -4.14 -24.60 27.42
C HIS A 108 -4.59 -23.60 26.34
N ASP A 109 -4.86 -24.08 25.13
CA ASP A 109 -5.32 -23.28 23.97
C ASP A 109 -4.42 -22.06 23.65
N MET A 110 -3.12 -22.18 23.89
CA MET A 110 -2.11 -21.14 23.67
C MET A 110 -1.33 -21.33 22.35
N LEU A 111 -1.92 -21.96 21.34
CA LEU A 111 -1.29 -22.14 20.04
C LEU A 111 -1.74 -21.08 19.03
N ASN A 112 -0.78 -20.64 18.21
CA ASN A 112 -1.05 -19.77 17.07
C ASN A 112 -0.15 -20.15 15.87
N ILE A 113 -0.31 -19.45 14.75
CA ILE A 113 0.48 -19.65 13.52
C ILE A 113 2.00 -19.68 13.79
N ALA A 114 2.50 -18.80 14.66
CA ALA A 114 3.92 -18.74 15.00
C ALA A 114 4.39 -19.93 15.83
N SER A 115 3.53 -20.50 16.68
CA SER A 115 3.77 -21.70 17.47
C SER A 115 3.96 -22.92 16.54
N TYR A 116 3.01 -23.16 15.64
CA TYR A 116 3.09 -24.25 14.67
C TYR A 116 4.30 -24.13 13.74
N SER A 117 4.53 -22.94 13.18
CA SER A 117 5.68 -22.69 12.28
C SER A 117 7.02 -22.94 12.97
N SER A 118 7.18 -22.47 14.21
CA SER A 118 8.39 -22.70 15.00
C SER A 118 8.57 -24.19 15.33
N TYR A 119 7.49 -24.85 15.75
CA TYR A 119 7.55 -26.27 16.11
C TYR A 119 7.92 -27.16 14.92
N PHE A 120 7.29 -26.96 13.74
CA PHE A 120 7.63 -27.72 12.53
C PHE A 120 9.07 -27.49 12.07
N LYS A 121 9.58 -26.24 12.16
CA LYS A 121 10.99 -25.95 11.89
C LYS A 121 11.93 -26.78 12.75
N TYR A 122 11.66 -26.91 14.04
CA TYR A 122 12.50 -27.65 14.97
C TYR A 122 12.31 -29.16 14.86
N LEU A 123 11.10 -29.64 14.56
CA LEU A 123 10.87 -31.06 14.22
C LEU A 123 11.64 -31.48 12.97
N GLY A 124 11.82 -30.55 12.00
CA GLY A 124 12.69 -30.81 10.84
C GLY A 124 14.17 -30.97 11.22
N LEU A 125 14.64 -30.23 12.20
CA LEU A 125 16.01 -30.35 12.72
C LEU A 125 16.21 -31.61 13.59
N SER A 126 15.19 -32.06 14.31
CA SER A 126 15.21 -33.30 15.12
C SER A 126 14.97 -34.58 14.30
N ARG A 127 14.79 -34.44 12.98
CA ARG A 127 14.48 -35.53 12.05
C ARG A 127 13.18 -36.30 12.38
N ASN A 128 12.18 -35.66 12.96
CA ASN A 128 10.90 -36.26 13.32
C ASN A 128 9.73 -35.77 12.43
N ALA A 129 9.77 -36.16 11.15
CA ALA A 129 8.73 -35.83 10.18
C ALA A 129 7.37 -36.48 10.47
N ALA A 130 7.38 -37.69 11.10
CA ALA A 130 6.15 -38.39 11.42
C ALA A 130 5.30 -37.60 12.44
N LYS A 131 5.94 -37.07 13.49
CA LYS A 131 5.28 -36.21 14.47
C LYS A 131 4.80 -34.91 13.87
N ALA A 132 5.56 -34.33 12.93
CA ALA A 132 5.15 -33.13 12.23
C ALA A 132 3.85 -33.33 11.42
N LEU A 133 3.72 -34.43 10.69
CA LEU A 133 2.51 -34.80 9.96
C LEU A 133 1.32 -35.08 10.89
N GLN A 134 1.57 -35.76 12.02
CA GLN A 134 0.54 -36.02 13.02
C GLN A 134 -0.03 -34.74 13.59
N VAL A 135 0.84 -33.79 14.00
CA VAL A 135 0.44 -32.47 14.52
C VAL A 135 -0.27 -31.62 13.44
N TYR A 136 0.19 -31.67 12.19
CA TYR A 136 -0.50 -30.98 11.11
C TYR A 136 -1.91 -31.54 10.86
N GLY A 137 -2.08 -32.85 10.93
CA GLY A 137 -3.39 -33.51 10.82
C GLY A 137 -4.35 -33.18 11.96
N SER A 138 -3.84 -32.81 13.16
CA SER A 138 -4.67 -32.44 14.31
C SER A 138 -5.13 -30.97 14.29
N ILE A 139 -4.62 -30.12 13.37
CA ILE A 139 -5.06 -28.72 13.24
C ILE A 139 -6.49 -28.67 12.71
N GLN A 140 -7.43 -28.26 13.56
CA GLN A 140 -8.85 -28.17 13.20
C GLN A 140 -9.18 -26.86 12.46
N ASP A 141 -8.51 -25.75 12.82
CA ASP A 141 -8.72 -24.46 12.17
C ASP A 141 -8.13 -24.45 10.76
N GLN A 142 -9.02 -24.40 9.77
CA GLN A 142 -8.67 -24.39 8.36
C GLN A 142 -7.79 -23.18 7.98
N SER A 143 -7.98 -22.02 8.59
CA SER A 143 -7.18 -20.82 8.31
C SER A 143 -5.73 -20.96 8.75
N THR A 144 -5.49 -21.59 9.88
CA THR A 144 -4.15 -21.94 10.39
C THR A 144 -3.53 -23.08 9.57
N ARG A 145 -4.32 -24.08 9.21
CA ARG A 145 -3.85 -25.25 8.43
C ARG A 145 -3.30 -24.84 7.06
N VAL A 146 -4.01 -23.96 6.33
CA VAL A 146 -3.59 -23.48 5.00
C VAL A 146 -2.68 -22.24 5.05
N ASN A 147 -2.24 -21.82 6.24
CA ASN A 147 -1.37 -20.65 6.36
C ASN A 147 0.01 -20.89 5.75
N VAL A 148 0.48 -19.95 4.93
CA VAL A 148 1.76 -20.04 4.19
C VAL A 148 2.96 -20.29 5.12
N SER A 149 3.01 -19.66 6.30
CA SER A 149 4.12 -19.84 7.24
C SER A 149 4.16 -21.22 7.85
N VAL A 150 2.99 -21.76 8.22
CA VAL A 150 2.81 -23.13 8.77
C VAL A 150 3.20 -24.17 7.72
N CYS A 151 2.61 -24.06 6.53
CA CYS A 151 2.86 -24.98 5.43
C CYS A 151 4.33 -24.96 4.96
N ASN A 152 4.95 -23.79 4.83
CA ASN A 152 6.37 -23.67 4.47
C ASN A 152 7.31 -24.30 5.52
N SER A 153 6.98 -24.16 6.80
CA SER A 153 7.78 -24.76 7.88
C SER A 153 7.64 -26.28 7.88
N LEU A 154 6.43 -26.79 7.61
CA LEU A 154 6.18 -28.22 7.46
C LEU A 154 6.85 -28.79 6.20
N LEU A 155 6.75 -28.10 5.04
CA LEU A 155 7.47 -28.48 3.82
C LEU A 155 8.97 -28.61 4.08
N GLY A 156 9.59 -27.60 4.70
CA GLY A 156 11.01 -27.66 5.07
C GLY A 156 11.35 -28.80 6.03
N CYS A 157 10.43 -29.17 6.92
CA CYS A 157 10.57 -30.35 7.78
C CYS A 157 10.56 -31.65 6.96
N LEU A 158 9.57 -31.83 6.09
CA LEU A 158 9.38 -33.03 5.27
C LEU A 158 10.54 -33.25 4.30
N VAL A 159 11.00 -32.21 3.63
CA VAL A 159 12.13 -32.23 2.70
C VAL A 159 13.41 -32.66 3.42
N LYS A 160 13.75 -32.03 4.54
CA LYS A 160 14.95 -32.40 5.34
C LYS A 160 14.93 -33.84 5.80
N ASN A 161 13.75 -34.43 5.89
CA ASN A 161 13.58 -35.83 6.33
C ASN A 161 13.30 -36.82 5.19
N GLY A 162 13.40 -36.38 3.92
CA GLY A 162 13.27 -37.25 2.75
C GLY A 162 11.85 -37.79 2.50
N ARG A 163 10.81 -37.14 3.03
CA ARG A 163 9.40 -37.55 2.87
C ARG A 163 8.79 -36.90 1.61
N SER A 164 9.27 -37.31 0.43
CA SER A 164 8.87 -36.76 -0.88
C SER A 164 7.35 -36.78 -1.10
N ASP A 165 6.70 -37.93 -0.93
CA ASP A 165 5.25 -38.06 -1.21
C ASP A 165 4.39 -37.15 -0.34
N SER A 166 4.74 -37.05 0.96
CA SER A 166 4.05 -36.15 1.88
C SER A 166 4.32 -34.69 1.56
N THR A 167 5.52 -34.36 1.07
CA THR A 167 5.91 -33.03 0.63
C THR A 167 5.05 -32.55 -0.56
N PHE A 168 4.87 -33.44 -1.55
CA PHE A 168 4.08 -33.11 -2.73
C PHE A 168 2.59 -33.02 -2.43
N LYS A 169 2.05 -33.92 -1.62
CA LYS A 169 0.63 -33.83 -1.19
C LYS A 169 0.33 -32.52 -0.48
N LEU A 170 1.19 -32.13 0.46
CA LEU A 170 1.05 -30.86 1.16
C LEU A 170 1.16 -29.66 0.21
N TYR A 171 2.09 -29.72 -0.74
CA TYR A 171 2.29 -28.66 -1.72
C TYR A 171 1.06 -28.49 -2.64
N ASP A 172 0.45 -29.60 -3.06
CA ASP A 172 -0.77 -29.60 -3.84
C ASP A 172 -1.98 -29.05 -3.04
N GLU A 173 -2.09 -29.38 -1.74
CA GLU A 173 -3.07 -28.76 -0.85
C GLU A 173 -2.88 -27.24 -0.73
N MET A 174 -1.63 -26.76 -0.66
CA MET A 174 -1.32 -25.32 -0.61
C MET A 174 -1.73 -24.59 -1.90
N ILE A 175 -1.54 -25.20 -3.06
CA ILE A 175 -1.95 -24.63 -4.35
C ILE A 175 -3.46 -24.57 -4.44
N ARG A 176 -4.18 -25.65 -4.14
CA ARG A 176 -5.64 -25.69 -4.17
C ARG A 176 -6.26 -24.74 -3.14
N GLY A 177 -5.63 -24.60 -1.97
CA GLY A 177 -6.05 -23.68 -0.93
C GLY A 177 -5.74 -22.20 -1.20
N GLY A 178 -5.13 -21.86 -2.35
CA GLY A 178 -4.81 -20.49 -2.72
C GLY A 178 -3.68 -19.84 -1.94
N CYS A 179 -2.94 -20.59 -1.11
CA CYS A 179 -1.87 -20.08 -0.24
C CYS A 179 -0.61 -19.64 -0.99
N MET A 180 -0.42 -20.09 -2.23
CA MET A 180 0.82 -19.91 -3.01
C MET A 180 0.74 -18.77 -4.04
N LYS A 181 -0.04 -17.73 -3.80
CA LYS A 181 -0.06 -16.52 -4.68
C LYS A 181 1.20 -15.64 -4.59
N LEU A 182 2.20 -16.02 -3.82
CA LEU A 182 3.40 -15.21 -3.58
C LEU A 182 4.55 -15.60 -4.53
N LYS A 183 5.27 -14.59 -5.04
CA LYS A 183 6.45 -14.68 -5.91
C LYS A 183 7.56 -15.65 -5.42
N HIS A 184 7.55 -16.04 -4.16
CA HIS A 184 8.53 -16.94 -3.55
C HIS A 184 8.19 -18.45 -3.71
N GLY A 185 6.98 -18.77 -4.16
CA GLY A 185 6.54 -20.15 -4.31
C GLY A 185 7.31 -20.95 -5.36
N TYR A 186 7.60 -20.32 -6.52
CA TYR A 186 8.32 -20.95 -7.62
C TYR A 186 9.78 -21.31 -7.24
N ALA A 187 10.53 -20.33 -6.69
CA ALA A 187 11.93 -20.58 -6.31
C ALA A 187 12.06 -21.73 -5.31
N LYS A 188 11.14 -21.80 -4.34
CA LYS A 188 11.15 -22.83 -3.32
C LYS A 188 10.71 -24.21 -3.87
N ALA A 189 9.78 -24.23 -4.82
CA ALA A 189 9.41 -25.44 -5.55
C ALA A 189 10.59 -25.97 -6.37
N MET A 190 11.34 -25.09 -7.03
CA MET A 190 12.52 -25.46 -7.81
C MET A 190 13.66 -25.99 -6.92
N GLU A 191 13.89 -25.41 -5.74
CA GLU A 191 14.83 -25.97 -4.74
C GLU A 191 14.44 -27.39 -4.36
N LEU A 192 13.16 -27.64 -4.07
CA LEU A 192 12.63 -28.95 -3.73
C LEU A 192 12.82 -29.97 -4.84
N ILE A 193 12.57 -29.57 -6.08
CA ILE A 193 12.74 -30.42 -7.27
C ILE A 193 14.22 -30.77 -7.48
N ASN A 194 15.10 -29.80 -7.36
CA ASN A 194 16.54 -30.01 -7.48
C ASN A 194 17.05 -30.97 -6.39
N GLU A 195 16.53 -30.83 -5.16
CA GLU A 195 16.86 -31.73 -4.06
C GLU A 195 16.34 -33.16 -4.32
N LEU A 196 15.13 -33.30 -4.89
CA LEU A 196 14.59 -34.64 -5.27
C LEU A 196 15.38 -35.29 -6.39
N ASN A 197 15.74 -34.53 -7.43
CA ASN A 197 16.57 -35.02 -8.54
C ASN A 197 17.95 -35.44 -8.03
N SER A 198 18.56 -34.68 -7.13
CA SER A 198 19.86 -35.01 -6.54
C SER A 198 19.83 -36.28 -5.70
N ARG A 199 18.66 -36.66 -5.16
CA ARG A 199 18.44 -37.90 -4.41
C ARG A 199 17.99 -39.07 -5.27
N GLY A 200 17.88 -38.89 -6.60
CA GLY A 200 17.50 -39.93 -7.54
C GLY A 200 16.04 -40.38 -7.44
N LEU A 201 15.16 -39.58 -6.82
CA LEU A 201 13.74 -39.92 -6.67
C LEU A 201 13.00 -39.65 -7.97
N GLN A 202 12.19 -40.59 -8.43
CA GLN A 202 11.38 -40.44 -9.64
C GLN A 202 10.15 -39.55 -9.35
N MET A 203 9.86 -38.65 -10.29
CA MET A 203 8.66 -37.79 -10.25
C MET A 203 7.47 -38.58 -10.81
N ASP A 204 6.36 -38.59 -10.09
CA ASP A 204 5.09 -39.14 -10.55
C ASP A 204 4.25 -38.14 -11.35
N SER A 205 3.12 -38.59 -11.88
CA SER A 205 2.18 -37.76 -12.66
C SER A 205 1.63 -36.56 -11.87
N VAL A 206 1.46 -36.71 -10.55
CA VAL A 206 0.92 -35.65 -9.68
C VAL A 206 1.94 -34.53 -9.51
N ILE A 207 3.20 -34.87 -9.37
CA ILE A 207 4.32 -33.92 -9.27
C ILE A 207 4.41 -33.08 -10.56
N TYR A 208 4.37 -33.73 -11.73
CA TYR A 208 4.37 -33.02 -13.01
C TYR A 208 3.17 -32.08 -13.15
N GLY A 209 1.97 -32.52 -12.72
CA GLY A 209 0.77 -31.67 -12.73
C GLY A 209 0.93 -30.42 -11.84
N THR A 210 1.50 -30.60 -10.68
CA THR A 210 1.79 -29.50 -9.75
C THR A 210 2.80 -28.49 -10.34
N LEU A 211 3.86 -29.01 -10.98
CA LEU A 211 4.86 -28.17 -11.67
C LEU A 211 4.26 -27.36 -12.79
N LEU A 212 3.42 -27.99 -13.62
CA LEU A 212 2.68 -27.31 -14.69
C LEU A 212 1.82 -26.18 -14.15
N ALA A 213 1.08 -26.42 -13.05
CA ALA A 213 0.24 -25.39 -12.43
C ALA A 213 1.06 -24.22 -11.87
N ILE A 214 2.24 -24.49 -11.30
CA ILE A 214 3.15 -23.45 -10.80
C ILE A 214 3.72 -22.65 -11.96
N CYS A 215 4.26 -23.32 -12.99
CA CYS A 215 4.78 -22.65 -14.18
C CYS A 215 3.70 -21.77 -14.82
N ALA A 216 2.47 -22.25 -14.93
CA ALA A 216 1.34 -21.48 -15.45
C ALA A 216 1.03 -20.23 -14.60
N SER A 217 1.07 -20.35 -13.26
CA SER A 217 0.79 -19.23 -12.36
C SER A 217 1.87 -18.13 -12.37
N HIS A 218 3.10 -18.47 -12.74
CA HIS A 218 4.26 -17.56 -12.80
C HIS A 218 4.66 -17.16 -14.22
N ASN A 219 3.86 -17.54 -15.22
CA ASN A 219 4.10 -17.23 -16.63
C ASN A 219 5.37 -17.85 -17.22
N TYR A 220 5.81 -19.01 -16.71
CA TYR A 220 6.94 -19.78 -17.22
C TYR A 220 6.44 -20.81 -18.26
N CYS A 221 6.16 -20.35 -19.47
CA CYS A 221 5.52 -21.17 -20.50
C CYS A 221 6.44 -22.24 -21.07
N GLU A 222 7.71 -21.92 -21.30
CA GLU A 222 8.71 -22.83 -21.86
C GLU A 222 9.02 -23.99 -20.90
N GLU A 223 9.13 -23.69 -19.61
CA GLU A 223 9.32 -24.68 -18.57
C GLU A 223 8.09 -25.60 -18.44
N ALA A 224 6.88 -25.03 -18.57
CA ALA A 224 5.65 -25.82 -18.57
C ALA A 224 5.64 -26.81 -19.75
N GLU A 225 6.00 -26.37 -20.96
CA GLU A 225 6.14 -27.26 -22.13
C GLU A 225 7.17 -28.37 -21.90
N ALA A 226 8.32 -28.00 -21.33
CA ALA A 226 9.37 -28.97 -21.03
C ALA A 226 8.93 -30.03 -20.01
N TYR A 227 8.18 -29.64 -18.96
CA TYR A 227 7.63 -30.58 -17.99
C TYR A 227 6.51 -31.44 -18.58
N PHE A 228 5.66 -30.88 -19.42
CA PHE A 228 4.63 -31.66 -20.12
C PHE A 228 5.23 -32.70 -21.07
N LYS A 229 6.30 -32.36 -21.78
CA LYS A 229 7.06 -33.29 -22.60
C LYS A 229 7.72 -34.39 -21.76
N LYS A 230 8.40 -34.02 -20.67
CA LYS A 230 9.03 -34.98 -19.75
C LYS A 230 8.01 -35.96 -19.13
N LEU A 231 6.80 -35.49 -18.82
CA LEU A 231 5.70 -36.34 -18.35
C LEU A 231 5.41 -37.45 -19.37
N LYS A 232 5.27 -37.10 -20.67
CA LYS A 232 5.03 -38.07 -21.74
C LYS A 232 6.21 -38.99 -21.98
N ASP A 233 7.44 -38.45 -22.02
CA ASP A 233 8.69 -39.20 -22.24
C ASP A 233 8.94 -40.24 -21.15
N LYS A 234 8.46 -40.01 -19.92
CA LYS A 234 8.50 -40.93 -18.79
C LYS A 234 7.38 -41.98 -18.80
N GLY A 235 6.54 -42.01 -19.85
CA GLY A 235 5.46 -42.99 -20.00
C GLY A 235 4.21 -42.70 -19.16
N HIS A 236 4.09 -41.49 -18.59
CA HIS A 236 2.88 -41.10 -17.87
C HIS A 236 1.82 -40.59 -18.85
N ASN A 237 0.58 -41.03 -18.69
CA ASN A 237 -0.54 -40.50 -19.48
C ASN A 237 -1.02 -39.17 -18.93
N PRO A 238 -0.97 -38.08 -19.72
CA PRO A 238 -1.51 -36.78 -19.28
C PRO A 238 -3.02 -36.87 -19.03
N ASN A 239 -3.50 -36.26 -17.97
CA ASN A 239 -4.92 -36.13 -17.65
C ASN A 239 -5.43 -34.72 -17.90
N LEU A 240 -6.74 -34.49 -17.75
CA LEU A 240 -7.37 -33.17 -17.97
C LEU A 240 -6.73 -32.03 -17.15
N PHE A 241 -6.17 -32.33 -15.95
CA PHE A 241 -5.50 -31.33 -15.13
C PHE A 241 -4.18 -30.88 -15.77
N HIS A 242 -3.38 -31.79 -16.33
CA HIS A 242 -2.14 -31.44 -17.04
C HIS A 242 -2.42 -30.56 -18.26
N TYR A 243 -3.43 -30.95 -19.06
CA TYR A 243 -3.85 -30.17 -20.23
C TYR A 243 -4.37 -28.77 -19.84
N SER A 244 -5.21 -28.69 -18.81
CA SER A 244 -5.74 -27.39 -18.36
C SER A 244 -4.65 -26.48 -17.79
N SER A 245 -3.66 -27.03 -17.08
CA SER A 245 -2.53 -26.28 -16.54
C SER A 245 -1.66 -25.69 -17.65
N LEU A 246 -1.30 -26.51 -18.67
CA LEU A 246 -0.51 -26.04 -19.80
C LEU A 246 -1.30 -25.04 -20.67
N LEU A 247 -2.60 -25.28 -20.88
CA LEU A 247 -3.47 -24.34 -21.60
C LEU A 247 -3.59 -23.00 -20.88
N ASN A 248 -3.61 -23.03 -19.54
CA ASN A 248 -3.60 -21.78 -18.75
C ASN A 248 -2.30 -21.01 -18.93
N ALA A 249 -1.13 -21.67 -19.02
CA ALA A 249 0.13 -21.02 -19.36
C ALA A 249 0.06 -20.34 -20.73
N TYR A 250 -0.51 -21.01 -21.73
CA TYR A 250 -0.74 -20.43 -23.07
C TYR A 250 -1.72 -19.25 -23.05
N SER A 251 -2.72 -19.27 -22.16
CA SER A 251 -3.69 -18.17 -22.05
C SER A 251 -3.09 -16.87 -21.52
N VAL A 252 -2.02 -16.94 -20.76
CA VAL A 252 -1.31 -15.74 -20.26
C VAL A 252 -0.53 -15.05 -21.39
N ASN A 253 0.09 -15.84 -22.25
CA ASN A 253 0.95 -15.37 -23.34
C ASN A 253 0.23 -15.25 -24.71
N SER A 254 -1.07 -15.56 -24.76
CA SER A 254 -1.88 -15.54 -25.99
C SER A 254 -1.33 -16.47 -27.10
N TYR A 255 -0.73 -17.62 -26.73
CA TYR A 255 -0.20 -18.61 -27.68
C TYR A 255 -1.31 -19.50 -28.25
N TYR A 256 -2.15 -18.92 -29.10
CA TYR A 256 -3.34 -19.60 -29.63
C TYR A 256 -3.00 -20.80 -30.52
N GLU A 257 -1.95 -20.75 -31.35
CA GLU A 257 -1.53 -21.87 -32.20
C GLU A 257 -1.12 -23.09 -31.39
N LYS A 258 -0.31 -22.89 -30.32
CA LYS A 258 0.09 -23.96 -29.41
C LYS A 258 -1.10 -24.51 -28.64
N ALA A 259 -2.07 -23.66 -28.28
CA ALA A 259 -3.31 -24.10 -27.63
C ALA A 259 -4.16 -24.98 -28.55
N GLU A 260 -4.27 -24.65 -29.86
CA GLU A 260 -4.97 -25.50 -30.84
C GLU A 260 -4.30 -26.86 -31.01
N LEU A 261 -2.97 -26.88 -31.09
CA LEU A 261 -2.21 -28.14 -31.15
C LEU A 261 -2.42 -28.98 -29.90
N LEU A 262 -2.41 -28.35 -28.73
CA LEU A 262 -2.65 -29.02 -27.45
C LEU A 262 -4.07 -29.59 -27.37
N MET A 263 -5.08 -28.88 -27.92
CA MET A 263 -6.46 -29.38 -27.98
C MET A 263 -6.61 -30.55 -28.94
N LYS A 264 -5.89 -30.56 -30.07
CA LYS A 264 -5.83 -31.72 -30.97
C LYS A 264 -5.22 -32.94 -30.29
N ASP A 265 -4.11 -32.74 -29.58
CA ASP A 265 -3.43 -33.79 -28.79
C ASP A 265 -4.36 -34.36 -27.69
N LEU A 266 -5.10 -33.50 -26.97
CA LEU A 266 -6.06 -33.92 -25.98
C LEU A 266 -7.16 -34.82 -26.57
N ARG A 267 -7.75 -34.38 -27.71
CA ARG A 267 -8.82 -35.14 -28.39
C ARG A 267 -8.29 -36.47 -28.95
N SER A 268 -7.07 -36.49 -29.51
CA SER A 268 -6.42 -37.71 -30.02
C SER A 268 -6.09 -38.70 -28.90
N SER A 269 -5.88 -38.22 -27.68
CA SER A 269 -5.67 -39.05 -26.48
C SER A 269 -6.98 -39.65 -25.92
N GLY A 270 -8.13 -39.48 -26.62
CA GLY A 270 -9.43 -39.99 -26.20
C GLY A 270 -10.09 -39.24 -25.03
N LEU A 271 -9.54 -38.09 -24.64
CA LEU A 271 -10.08 -37.28 -23.55
C LEU A 271 -11.14 -36.29 -24.10
N THR A 272 -12.26 -36.15 -23.38
CA THR A 272 -13.28 -35.14 -23.68
C THR A 272 -12.99 -33.86 -22.91
N PRO A 273 -12.94 -32.68 -23.58
CA PRO A 273 -12.75 -31.41 -22.91
C PRO A 273 -13.85 -31.14 -21.89
N ASN A 274 -13.50 -30.69 -20.70
CA ASN A 274 -14.46 -30.25 -19.69
C ASN A 274 -14.66 -28.72 -19.75
N LYS A 275 -15.62 -28.21 -18.95
CA LYS A 275 -15.91 -26.77 -18.84
C LYS A 275 -14.63 -25.93 -18.61
N VAL A 276 -13.71 -26.38 -17.74
CA VAL A 276 -12.47 -25.64 -17.41
C VAL A 276 -11.57 -25.50 -18.63
N ILE A 277 -11.40 -26.57 -19.42
CA ILE A 277 -10.57 -26.55 -20.64
C ILE A 277 -11.18 -25.62 -21.68
N LEU A 278 -12.50 -25.76 -21.95
CA LEU A 278 -13.17 -24.92 -22.96
C LEU A 278 -13.18 -23.45 -22.56
N THR A 279 -13.45 -23.12 -21.29
CA THR A 279 -13.39 -21.72 -20.82
C THR A 279 -11.99 -21.15 -20.82
N THR A 280 -10.95 -21.98 -20.59
CA THR A 280 -9.56 -21.54 -20.70
C THR A 280 -9.18 -21.31 -22.15
N LEU A 281 -9.64 -22.17 -23.08
CA LEU A 281 -9.44 -21.98 -24.52
C LEU A 281 -10.16 -20.72 -25.01
N LEU A 282 -11.38 -20.47 -24.55
CA LEU A 282 -12.10 -19.23 -24.82
C LEU A 282 -11.28 -18.00 -24.42
N LYS A 283 -10.64 -18.07 -23.25
CA LYS A 283 -9.75 -17.00 -22.77
C LYS A 283 -8.49 -16.85 -23.65
N VAL A 284 -7.94 -17.95 -24.19
CA VAL A 284 -6.82 -17.91 -25.15
C VAL A 284 -7.22 -17.19 -26.43
N TYR A 285 -8.32 -17.61 -27.06
CA TYR A 285 -8.80 -16.98 -28.30
C TYR A 285 -9.18 -15.52 -28.09
N SER A 286 -9.87 -15.23 -27.01
CA SER A 286 -10.29 -13.86 -26.64
C SER A 286 -9.09 -12.93 -26.44
N LYS A 287 -8.04 -13.37 -25.75
CA LYS A 287 -6.80 -12.59 -25.57
C LYS A 287 -5.97 -12.49 -26.83
N GLY A 288 -6.00 -13.53 -27.68
CA GLY A 288 -5.31 -13.55 -28.98
C GLY A 288 -6.03 -12.72 -30.05
N GLY A 289 -7.16 -12.11 -29.75
CA GLY A 289 -7.96 -11.33 -30.70
C GLY A 289 -8.73 -12.15 -31.74
N LEU A 290 -8.79 -13.47 -31.55
CA LEU A 290 -9.52 -14.40 -32.44
C LEU A 290 -11.01 -14.46 -32.06
N PHE A 291 -11.69 -13.33 -32.16
CA PHE A 291 -13.06 -13.17 -31.64
C PHE A 291 -14.10 -14.07 -32.32
N GLU A 292 -13.93 -14.37 -33.62
CA GLU A 292 -14.85 -15.27 -34.31
C GLU A 292 -14.74 -16.70 -33.76
N LYS A 293 -13.50 -17.23 -33.61
CA LYS A 293 -13.29 -18.53 -32.98
C LYS A 293 -13.77 -18.55 -31.51
N ALA A 294 -13.65 -17.42 -30.81
CA ALA A 294 -14.14 -17.28 -29.46
C ALA A 294 -15.68 -17.33 -29.38
N LYS A 295 -16.38 -16.73 -30.36
CA LYS A 295 -17.85 -16.82 -30.48
C LYS A 295 -18.30 -18.24 -30.80
N GLU A 296 -17.66 -18.92 -31.77
CA GLU A 296 -17.94 -20.32 -32.09
C GLU A 296 -17.76 -21.22 -30.87
N LEU A 297 -16.69 -20.99 -30.08
CA LEU A 297 -16.45 -21.76 -28.85
C LEU A 297 -17.48 -21.45 -27.75
N LEU A 298 -18.00 -20.23 -27.68
CA LEU A 298 -19.08 -19.87 -26.77
C LEU A 298 -20.35 -20.64 -27.12
N THR A 299 -20.70 -20.76 -28.42
CA THR A 299 -21.85 -21.58 -28.86
C THR A 299 -21.65 -23.08 -28.59
N GLU A 300 -20.41 -23.61 -28.68
CA GLU A 300 -20.07 -24.98 -28.26
C GLU A 300 -20.27 -25.18 -26.74
N LEU A 301 -19.84 -24.19 -25.91
CA LEU A 301 -20.07 -24.19 -24.45
C LEU A 301 -21.56 -24.16 -24.10
N GLU A 302 -22.37 -23.40 -24.84
CA GLU A 302 -23.84 -23.34 -24.70
C GLU A 302 -24.49 -24.69 -25.04
N ALA A 303 -24.16 -25.24 -26.20
CA ALA A 303 -24.69 -26.53 -26.66
C ALA A 303 -24.33 -27.67 -25.70
N SER A 304 -23.16 -27.59 -25.05
CA SER A 304 -22.69 -28.55 -24.03
C SER A 304 -23.31 -28.30 -22.65
N GLY A 305 -24.12 -27.28 -22.46
CA GLY A 305 -24.71 -26.90 -21.17
C GLY A 305 -23.71 -26.30 -20.17
N PHE A 306 -22.52 -25.89 -20.61
CA PHE A 306 -21.48 -25.34 -19.77
C PHE A 306 -21.52 -23.82 -19.62
N ALA A 307 -22.32 -23.10 -20.41
CA ALA A 307 -22.50 -21.66 -20.37
C ALA A 307 -23.72 -21.22 -19.52
N GLN A 308 -24.04 -21.96 -18.47
CA GLN A 308 -25.17 -21.64 -17.58
C GLN A 308 -24.86 -20.47 -16.62
N ASP A 309 -23.59 -20.16 -16.43
CA ASP A 309 -23.11 -19.01 -15.64
C ASP A 309 -22.58 -17.90 -16.57
N GLU A 310 -22.48 -16.69 -16.03
CA GLU A 310 -22.01 -15.50 -16.78
C GLU A 310 -20.52 -15.54 -17.18
N MET A 311 -19.73 -16.49 -16.63
CA MET A 311 -18.27 -16.45 -16.76
C MET A 311 -17.78 -16.54 -18.21
N ALA A 312 -18.37 -17.40 -19.03
CA ALA A 312 -17.99 -17.56 -20.44
C ALA A 312 -18.27 -16.27 -21.24
N TYR A 313 -19.44 -15.68 -21.02
CA TYR A 313 -19.83 -14.41 -21.64
C TYR A 313 -18.92 -13.28 -21.18
N CYS A 314 -18.63 -13.18 -19.88
CA CYS A 314 -17.76 -12.15 -19.32
C CYS A 314 -16.35 -12.18 -19.91
N ILE A 315 -15.77 -13.36 -20.16
CA ILE A 315 -14.46 -13.50 -20.80
C ILE A 315 -14.47 -12.88 -22.21
N LEU A 316 -15.50 -13.15 -22.98
CA LEU A 316 -15.62 -12.64 -24.35
C LEU A 316 -15.91 -11.13 -24.35
N ILE A 317 -16.85 -10.67 -23.50
CA ILE A 317 -17.21 -9.26 -23.35
C ILE A 317 -15.99 -8.43 -22.95
N ASP A 318 -15.23 -8.85 -21.93
CA ASP A 318 -14.03 -8.14 -21.47
C ASP A 318 -12.96 -8.06 -22.57
N ALA A 319 -12.77 -9.14 -23.32
CA ALA A 319 -11.80 -9.17 -24.40
C ALA A 319 -12.21 -8.29 -25.59
N LEU A 320 -13.47 -8.33 -26.01
CA LEU A 320 -14.02 -7.45 -27.06
C LEU A 320 -13.90 -5.98 -26.64
N ALA A 321 -14.24 -5.68 -25.40
CA ALA A 321 -14.13 -4.34 -24.84
C ALA A 321 -12.69 -3.82 -24.80
N LYS A 322 -11.73 -4.66 -24.40
CA LYS A 322 -10.29 -4.33 -24.43
C LYS A 322 -9.74 -4.19 -25.83
N GLY A 323 -10.28 -4.95 -26.78
CA GLY A 323 -9.96 -4.84 -28.21
C GLY A 323 -10.63 -3.65 -28.91
N GLY A 324 -11.32 -2.78 -28.20
CA GLY A 324 -12.02 -1.61 -28.75
C GLY A 324 -13.32 -1.92 -29.49
N LYS A 325 -13.77 -3.18 -29.49
CA LYS A 325 -14.99 -3.64 -30.17
C LYS A 325 -16.21 -3.54 -29.25
N ILE A 326 -16.52 -2.31 -28.82
CA ILE A 326 -17.58 -2.06 -27.83
C ILE A 326 -18.96 -2.49 -28.31
N TRP A 327 -19.26 -2.27 -29.60
CA TRP A 327 -20.52 -2.68 -30.18
C TRP A 327 -20.73 -4.20 -30.09
N GLU A 328 -19.73 -4.98 -30.51
CA GLU A 328 -19.77 -6.44 -30.41
C GLU A 328 -19.87 -6.92 -28.94
N ALA A 329 -19.16 -6.26 -28.02
CA ALA A 329 -19.28 -6.55 -26.60
C ALA A 329 -20.72 -6.32 -26.09
N THR A 330 -21.36 -5.23 -26.53
CA THR A 330 -22.75 -4.91 -26.17
C THR A 330 -23.74 -5.95 -26.74
N MET A 331 -23.52 -6.41 -27.96
CA MET A 331 -24.33 -7.47 -28.54
C MET A 331 -24.25 -8.77 -27.73
N VAL A 332 -23.03 -9.21 -27.38
CA VAL A 332 -22.82 -10.43 -26.56
C VAL A 332 -23.45 -10.27 -25.17
N PHE A 333 -23.37 -9.08 -24.58
CA PHE A 333 -23.98 -8.77 -23.29
C PHE A 333 -25.54 -8.84 -23.36
N ASN A 334 -26.14 -8.30 -24.42
CA ASN A 334 -27.60 -8.37 -24.62
C ASN A 334 -28.05 -9.81 -24.89
N GLU A 335 -27.31 -10.57 -25.70
CA GLU A 335 -27.56 -11.98 -25.94
C GLU A 335 -27.55 -12.81 -24.64
N MET A 336 -26.56 -12.54 -23.74
CA MET A 336 -26.52 -13.15 -22.41
C MET A 336 -27.81 -12.87 -21.62
N LYS A 337 -28.30 -11.61 -21.66
CA LYS A 337 -29.53 -11.19 -20.96
C LYS A 337 -30.78 -11.86 -21.57
N GLU A 338 -30.87 -11.89 -22.89
CA GLU A 338 -32.01 -12.52 -23.61
C GLU A 338 -32.08 -14.03 -23.32
N LYS A 339 -30.95 -14.70 -23.19
CA LYS A 339 -30.88 -16.13 -22.81
C LYS A 339 -31.17 -16.37 -21.31
N GLY A 340 -31.44 -15.32 -20.55
CA GLY A 340 -31.76 -15.43 -19.13
C GLY A 340 -30.62 -15.90 -18.24
N VAL A 341 -29.37 -15.76 -18.68
CA VAL A 341 -28.19 -16.07 -17.84
C VAL A 341 -28.12 -15.02 -16.71
N LYS A 342 -28.23 -15.50 -15.46
CA LYS A 342 -28.20 -14.63 -14.30
C LYS A 342 -26.82 -13.97 -14.19
N SER A 343 -26.82 -12.65 -14.04
CA SER A 343 -25.63 -11.88 -13.75
C SER A 343 -25.61 -11.45 -12.28
N ASP A 344 -24.54 -11.78 -11.58
CA ASP A 344 -24.28 -11.36 -10.20
C ASP A 344 -23.66 -9.94 -10.12
N GLY A 345 -23.73 -9.18 -11.23
CA GLY A 345 -23.15 -7.84 -11.34
C GLY A 345 -21.76 -7.81 -12.00
N TYR A 346 -21.09 -8.94 -12.17
CA TYR A 346 -19.77 -8.98 -12.78
C TYR A 346 -19.79 -8.55 -14.26
N ALA A 347 -20.73 -9.07 -15.06
CA ALA A 347 -20.93 -8.68 -16.46
C ALA A 347 -21.28 -7.19 -16.59
N PHE A 348 -22.18 -6.68 -15.73
CA PHE A 348 -22.52 -5.27 -15.68
C PHE A 348 -21.28 -4.41 -15.37
N SER A 349 -20.46 -4.79 -14.37
CA SER A 349 -19.26 -4.03 -14.00
C SER A 349 -18.24 -3.98 -15.13
N ILE A 350 -18.07 -5.07 -15.90
CA ILE A 350 -17.22 -5.11 -17.09
C ILE A 350 -17.74 -4.15 -18.15
N MET A 351 -19.03 -4.24 -18.51
CA MET A 351 -19.63 -3.40 -19.55
C MET A 351 -19.62 -1.91 -19.18
N ILE A 352 -20.01 -1.54 -17.96
CA ILE A 352 -19.98 -0.16 -17.48
C ILE A 352 -18.55 0.38 -17.55
N SER A 353 -17.56 -0.41 -17.10
CA SER A 353 -16.15 -0.02 -17.16
C SER A 353 -15.63 0.11 -18.60
N ALA A 354 -16.11 -0.74 -19.51
CA ALA A 354 -15.78 -0.72 -20.93
C ALA A 354 -16.34 0.52 -21.63
N LEU A 355 -17.63 0.78 -21.47
CA LEU A 355 -18.31 1.97 -21.99
C LEU A 355 -17.65 3.26 -21.49
N HIS A 356 -17.33 3.29 -20.20
CA HIS A 356 -16.62 4.43 -19.62
C HIS A 356 -15.25 4.69 -20.26
N ARG A 357 -14.42 3.63 -20.45
CA ARG A 357 -13.08 3.75 -21.08
C ARG A 357 -13.17 4.22 -22.53
N SER A 358 -14.23 3.83 -23.23
CA SER A 358 -14.47 4.19 -24.63
C SER A 358 -15.17 5.55 -24.80
N GLY A 359 -15.45 6.25 -23.70
CA GLY A 359 -16.05 7.59 -23.73
C GLY A 359 -17.58 7.61 -23.77
N TYR A 360 -18.27 6.48 -23.82
CA TYR A 360 -19.73 6.34 -23.81
C TYR A 360 -20.28 6.50 -22.39
N ARG A 361 -20.25 7.74 -21.87
CA ARG A 361 -20.52 8.03 -20.45
C ARG A 361 -22.00 7.89 -20.09
N GLU A 362 -22.89 8.34 -20.96
CA GLU A 362 -24.34 8.27 -20.73
C GLU A 362 -24.83 6.82 -20.81
N GLU A 363 -24.29 6.03 -21.73
CA GLU A 363 -24.59 4.60 -21.83
C GLU A 363 -24.11 3.83 -20.59
N ALA A 364 -22.92 4.16 -20.10
CA ALA A 364 -22.39 3.60 -18.84
C ALA A 364 -23.29 3.95 -17.64
N LYS A 365 -23.79 5.20 -17.57
CA LYS A 365 -24.74 5.64 -16.56
C LYS A 365 -26.08 4.91 -16.66
N ASN A 366 -26.62 4.79 -17.87
CA ASN A 366 -27.89 4.11 -18.10
C ASN A 366 -27.81 2.64 -17.70
N LEU A 367 -26.67 1.99 -18.01
CA LEU A 367 -26.46 0.59 -17.62
C LEU A 367 -26.30 0.43 -16.10
N ALA A 368 -25.66 1.37 -15.42
CA ALA A 368 -25.58 1.39 -13.96
C ALA A 368 -26.95 1.57 -13.32
N LYS A 369 -27.83 2.41 -13.92
CA LYS A 369 -29.20 2.60 -13.46
C LYS A 369 -30.05 1.35 -13.72
N GLU A 370 -29.90 0.71 -14.87
CA GLU A 370 -30.57 -0.57 -15.17
C GLU A 370 -30.25 -1.63 -14.10
N PHE A 371 -28.98 -1.73 -13.70
CA PHE A 371 -28.57 -2.64 -12.63
C PHE A 371 -29.21 -2.27 -11.28
N GLU A 372 -29.29 -0.97 -10.96
CA GLU A 372 -29.94 -0.47 -9.74
C GLU A 372 -31.43 -0.84 -9.70
N ASP A 373 -32.12 -0.69 -10.84
CA ASP A 373 -33.56 -0.98 -10.98
C ASP A 373 -33.88 -2.48 -10.85
N GLN A 374 -32.92 -3.37 -11.15
CA GLN A 374 -33.08 -4.82 -11.00
C GLN A 374 -33.02 -5.33 -9.56
N ASN A 375 -32.86 -4.44 -8.56
CA ASN A 375 -32.69 -4.78 -7.14
C ASN A 375 -31.62 -5.86 -6.87
N ALA A 376 -30.57 -5.89 -7.69
CA ALA A 376 -29.49 -6.85 -7.59
C ALA A 376 -28.63 -6.61 -6.32
N THR A 377 -27.93 -7.65 -5.90
CA THR A 377 -26.99 -7.55 -4.79
C THR A 377 -25.76 -6.76 -5.23
N TYR A 378 -25.37 -5.78 -4.42
CA TYR A 378 -24.16 -5.00 -4.66
C TYR A 378 -22.99 -5.57 -3.89
N ASP A 379 -21.87 -5.76 -4.59
CA ASP A 379 -20.55 -5.88 -3.99
C ASP A 379 -19.79 -4.54 -4.09
N LEU A 380 -18.62 -4.46 -3.47
CA LEU A 380 -17.78 -3.26 -3.50
C LEU A 380 -17.35 -2.88 -4.95
N VAL A 381 -17.11 -3.88 -5.81
CA VAL A 381 -16.68 -3.65 -7.19
C VAL A 381 -17.78 -2.98 -7.99
N MET A 382 -19.01 -3.47 -7.86
CA MET A 382 -20.16 -2.90 -8.56
C MET A 382 -20.51 -1.51 -8.04
N LEU A 383 -20.45 -1.29 -6.71
CA LEU A 383 -20.63 0.04 -6.12
C LEU A 383 -19.62 1.04 -6.65
N ASN A 384 -18.34 0.67 -6.69
CA ASN A 384 -17.28 1.53 -7.21
C ASN A 384 -17.45 1.80 -8.72
N THR A 385 -17.92 0.82 -9.46
CA THR A 385 -18.13 0.95 -10.91
C THR A 385 -19.31 1.89 -11.20
N SER A 386 -20.45 1.71 -10.52
CA SER A 386 -21.60 2.60 -10.63
C SER A 386 -21.28 4.02 -10.15
N LEU A 387 -20.59 4.15 -9.01
CA LEU A 387 -20.13 5.43 -8.50
C LEU A 387 -19.28 6.18 -9.52
N ARG A 388 -18.34 5.48 -10.18
CA ARG A 388 -17.51 6.07 -11.24
C ARG A 388 -18.33 6.53 -12.43
N ALA A 389 -19.35 5.74 -12.86
CA ALA A 389 -20.23 6.13 -13.95
C ALA A 389 -21.00 7.42 -13.64
N TYR A 390 -21.59 7.51 -12.44
CA TYR A 390 -22.33 8.69 -12.00
C TYR A 390 -21.41 9.91 -11.76
N CYS A 391 -20.23 9.72 -11.20
CA CYS A 391 -19.24 10.80 -11.03
C CYS A 391 -18.81 11.42 -12.37
N ASN A 392 -18.70 10.63 -13.44
CA ASN A 392 -18.26 11.13 -14.75
C ASN A 392 -19.34 11.83 -15.57
N THR A 393 -20.60 11.62 -15.23
CA THR A 393 -21.76 12.34 -15.79
C THR A 393 -22.20 13.50 -14.90
N TYR A 394 -21.50 13.77 -13.80
CA TYR A 394 -21.85 14.79 -12.80
C TYR A 394 -23.24 14.63 -12.19
N ASP A 395 -23.74 13.40 -12.12
CA ASP A 395 -25.02 13.07 -11.51
C ASP A 395 -24.87 12.99 -9.98
N THR A 396 -24.93 14.15 -9.34
CA THR A 396 -24.72 14.29 -7.89
C THR A 396 -25.75 13.49 -7.08
N GLU A 397 -27.00 13.42 -7.55
CA GLU A 397 -28.07 12.71 -6.86
C GLU A 397 -27.78 11.20 -6.81
N SER A 398 -27.39 10.62 -7.95
CA SER A 398 -27.03 9.20 -8.02
C SER A 398 -25.74 8.88 -7.24
N VAL A 399 -24.75 9.79 -7.24
CA VAL A 399 -23.56 9.67 -6.39
C VAL A 399 -23.95 9.58 -4.91
N MET A 400 -24.83 10.46 -4.44
CA MET A 400 -25.30 10.44 -3.05
C MET A 400 -26.10 9.19 -2.71
N ARG A 401 -26.92 8.69 -3.64
CA ARG A 401 -27.63 7.41 -3.45
C ARG A 401 -26.66 6.24 -3.30
N MET A 402 -25.60 6.19 -4.13
CA MET A 402 -24.59 5.12 -4.03
C MET A 402 -23.84 5.16 -2.69
N LEU A 403 -23.47 6.33 -2.21
CA LEU A 403 -22.84 6.48 -0.90
C LEU A 403 -23.76 6.03 0.24
N LYS A 404 -25.04 6.42 0.18
CA LYS A 404 -26.04 5.95 1.14
C LYS A 404 -26.22 4.43 1.10
N LYS A 405 -26.21 3.84 -0.09
CA LYS A 405 -26.31 2.39 -0.29
C LYS A 405 -25.09 1.65 0.27
N MET A 406 -23.88 2.22 0.17
CA MET A 406 -22.68 1.68 0.84
C MET A 406 -22.86 1.63 2.37
N ASP A 407 -23.41 2.70 2.95
CA ASP A 407 -23.70 2.74 4.40
C ASP A 407 -24.77 1.73 4.81
N GLU A 408 -25.86 1.61 4.05
CA GLU A 408 -26.97 0.66 4.31
C GLU A 408 -26.49 -0.79 4.28
N LEU A 409 -25.58 -1.10 3.35
CA LEU A 409 -25.00 -2.45 3.18
C LEU A 409 -23.80 -2.71 4.11
N ASN A 410 -23.39 -1.74 4.93
CA ASN A 410 -22.18 -1.78 5.75
C ASN A 410 -20.90 -2.11 4.95
N ILE A 411 -20.83 -1.69 3.70
CA ILE A 411 -19.65 -1.86 2.84
C ILE A 411 -18.73 -0.65 3.04
N SER A 412 -17.54 -0.89 3.60
CA SER A 412 -16.56 0.17 3.83
C SER A 412 -15.95 0.65 2.50
N PRO A 413 -15.86 1.98 2.26
CA PRO A 413 -15.13 2.55 1.13
C PRO A 413 -13.67 2.11 1.13
N ASP A 414 -13.15 1.76 -0.04
CA ASP A 414 -11.75 1.44 -0.30
C ASP A 414 -11.00 2.60 -0.96
N ASP A 415 -9.71 2.39 -1.26
CA ASP A 415 -8.87 3.37 -1.93
C ASP A 415 -9.47 3.85 -3.27
N ILE A 416 -10.16 2.96 -4.00
CA ILE A 416 -10.78 3.26 -5.30
C ILE A 416 -11.97 4.19 -5.10
N THR A 417 -12.81 3.91 -4.09
CA THR A 417 -13.95 4.75 -3.72
C THR A 417 -13.49 6.16 -3.38
N PHE A 418 -12.53 6.28 -2.45
CA PHE A 418 -12.01 7.59 -2.03
C PHE A 418 -11.38 8.36 -3.18
N ASN A 419 -10.52 7.73 -3.98
CA ASN A 419 -9.88 8.36 -5.12
C ASN A 419 -10.90 8.85 -6.17
N THR A 420 -11.97 8.07 -6.40
CA THR A 420 -13.05 8.45 -7.33
C THR A 420 -13.79 9.68 -6.83
N LEU A 421 -14.15 9.72 -5.54
CA LEU A 421 -14.85 10.85 -4.92
C LEU A 421 -13.99 12.12 -4.87
N ILE A 422 -12.72 11.99 -4.49
CA ILE A 422 -11.79 13.13 -4.44
C ILE A 422 -11.67 13.76 -5.82
N ARG A 423 -11.43 12.97 -6.87
CA ARG A 423 -11.36 13.46 -8.25
C ARG A 423 -12.67 14.09 -8.73
N TYR A 424 -13.79 13.50 -8.33
CA TYR A 424 -15.12 14.05 -8.64
C TYR A 424 -15.32 15.42 -8.01
N PHE A 425 -15.09 15.57 -6.69
CA PHE A 425 -15.26 16.83 -5.98
C PHE A 425 -14.29 17.93 -6.48
N CYS A 426 -13.07 17.56 -6.83
CA CYS A 426 -12.11 18.48 -7.44
C CYS A 426 -12.60 18.98 -8.81
N LYS A 427 -13.08 18.11 -9.67
CA LYS A 427 -13.63 18.48 -10.98
C LYS A 427 -14.92 19.31 -10.86
N ALA A 428 -15.75 18.99 -9.88
CA ALA A 428 -16.96 19.75 -9.57
C ALA A 428 -16.66 21.09 -8.86
N LYS A 429 -15.38 21.38 -8.58
CA LYS A 429 -14.92 22.58 -7.85
C LYS A 429 -15.49 22.70 -6.43
N VAL A 430 -15.87 21.57 -5.82
CA VAL A 430 -16.37 21.50 -4.44
C VAL A 430 -15.22 21.12 -3.51
N TYR A 431 -14.23 22.00 -3.42
CA TYR A 431 -12.95 21.73 -2.78
C TYR A 431 -13.05 21.39 -1.29
N HIS A 432 -14.04 21.94 -0.59
CA HIS A 432 -14.29 21.61 0.82
C HIS A 432 -14.64 20.13 1.01
N LEU A 433 -15.47 19.55 0.14
CA LEU A 433 -15.81 18.13 0.20
C LEU A 433 -14.62 17.26 -0.24
N ALA A 434 -13.83 17.72 -1.23
CA ALA A 434 -12.61 17.01 -1.61
C ALA A 434 -11.64 16.89 -0.43
N TYR A 435 -11.37 18.01 0.27
CA TYR A 435 -10.52 18.03 1.45
C TYR A 435 -11.06 17.15 2.58
N LYS A 436 -12.38 17.24 2.88
CA LYS A 436 -13.01 16.40 3.90
C LYS A 436 -12.90 14.91 3.58
N THR A 437 -13.10 14.53 2.33
CA THR A 437 -12.95 13.13 1.88
C THR A 437 -11.51 12.63 2.05
N ILE A 438 -10.50 13.50 1.82
CA ILE A 438 -9.09 13.17 2.07
C ILE A 438 -8.82 12.94 3.57
N VAL A 439 -9.38 13.78 4.43
CA VAL A 439 -9.27 13.61 5.88
C VAL A 439 -9.90 12.29 6.32
N ASP A 440 -11.09 11.97 5.80
CA ASP A 440 -11.79 10.71 6.10
C ASP A 440 -10.98 9.49 5.60
N MET A 441 -10.41 9.57 4.39
CA MET A 441 -9.52 8.55 3.84
C MET A 441 -8.32 8.29 4.77
N HIS A 442 -7.65 9.35 5.20
CA HIS A 442 -6.49 9.26 6.08
C HIS A 442 -6.86 8.73 7.48
N THR A 443 -7.99 9.16 8.06
CA THR A 443 -8.45 8.69 9.39
C THR A 443 -8.83 7.22 9.39
N LYS A 444 -9.27 6.68 8.26
CA LYS A 444 -9.55 5.24 8.07
C LYS A 444 -8.30 4.41 7.76
N GLY A 445 -7.13 5.04 7.73
CA GLY A 445 -5.84 4.35 7.51
C GLY A 445 -5.48 4.12 6.04
N HIS A 446 -6.26 4.66 5.11
CA HIS A 446 -5.95 4.62 3.68
C HIS A 446 -4.90 5.67 3.31
N GLN A 447 -4.08 5.40 2.30
CA GLN A 447 -3.01 6.30 1.89
C GLN A 447 -3.29 6.95 0.54
N LEU A 448 -3.15 8.27 0.49
CA LEU A 448 -3.17 9.03 -0.75
C LEU A 448 -1.95 8.67 -1.61
N ASN A 449 -2.14 8.43 -2.91
CA ASN A 449 -1.01 8.30 -3.81
C ASN A 449 -0.40 9.69 -4.10
N GLU A 450 0.88 9.72 -4.46
CA GLU A 450 1.64 10.95 -4.61
C GLU A 450 1.14 11.81 -5.80
N GLU A 451 0.68 11.17 -6.86
CA GLU A 451 0.12 11.84 -8.03
C GLU A 451 -1.18 12.58 -7.69
N LEU A 452 -2.13 11.90 -7.04
CA LEU A 452 -3.39 12.50 -6.63
C LEU A 452 -3.18 13.58 -5.57
N CYS A 453 -2.26 13.36 -4.61
CA CYS A 453 -1.87 14.38 -3.63
C CYS A 453 -1.38 15.65 -4.32
N SER A 454 -0.47 15.50 -5.29
CA SER A 454 0.05 16.62 -6.08
C SER A 454 -1.05 17.36 -6.86
N GLU A 455 -1.96 16.64 -7.50
CA GLU A 455 -3.09 17.19 -8.25
C GLU A 455 -4.00 18.01 -7.33
N VAL A 456 -4.42 17.42 -6.21
CA VAL A 456 -5.34 18.06 -5.27
C VAL A 456 -4.71 19.27 -4.58
N MET A 457 -3.43 19.18 -4.17
CA MET A 457 -2.73 20.33 -3.57
C MET A 457 -2.71 21.54 -4.50
N VAL A 458 -2.39 21.33 -5.79
CA VAL A 458 -2.36 22.44 -6.77
C VAL A 458 -3.76 23.05 -6.92
N GLN A 459 -4.78 22.21 -7.07
CA GLN A 459 -6.17 22.70 -7.22
C GLN A 459 -6.68 23.44 -5.97
N LEU A 460 -6.36 22.96 -4.76
CA LEU A 460 -6.67 23.65 -3.51
C LEU A 460 -5.93 24.99 -3.41
N GLY A 461 -4.66 25.04 -3.81
CA GLY A 461 -3.86 26.26 -3.81
C GLY A 461 -4.41 27.31 -4.79
N GLU A 462 -4.75 26.90 -6.01
CA GLU A 462 -5.36 27.77 -7.05
C GLU A 462 -6.75 28.27 -6.65
N ALA A 463 -7.49 27.45 -5.89
CA ALA A 463 -8.82 27.80 -5.39
C ALA A 463 -8.80 28.71 -4.14
N GLY A 464 -7.61 29.06 -3.62
CA GLY A 464 -7.48 29.93 -2.44
C GLY A 464 -7.55 29.21 -1.09
N PHE A 465 -7.27 27.89 -1.05
CA PHE A 465 -7.22 27.08 0.17
C PHE A 465 -5.79 26.56 0.47
N PRO A 466 -4.80 27.45 0.67
CA PRO A 466 -3.41 27.04 0.85
C PRO A 466 -3.14 26.29 2.16
N SER A 467 -3.92 26.53 3.21
CA SER A 467 -3.81 25.81 4.50
C SER A 467 -4.24 24.37 4.37
N GLU A 468 -5.31 24.10 3.64
CA GLU A 468 -5.80 22.76 3.33
C GLU A 468 -4.82 22.02 2.42
N ALA A 469 -4.25 22.71 1.43
CA ALA A 469 -3.20 22.16 0.57
C ALA A 469 -1.97 21.73 1.40
N PHE A 470 -1.56 22.52 2.37
CA PHE A 470 -0.48 22.19 3.29
C PHE A 470 -0.84 21.01 4.22
N SER A 471 -2.08 20.95 4.68
CA SER A 471 -2.58 19.82 5.48
C SER A 471 -2.50 18.50 4.70
N VAL A 472 -2.90 18.50 3.42
CA VAL A 472 -2.79 17.33 2.52
C VAL A 472 -1.32 16.92 2.33
N TYR A 473 -0.41 17.87 2.14
CA TYR A 473 1.03 17.61 2.08
C TYR A 473 1.54 16.95 3.36
N ASN A 474 1.14 17.44 4.54
CA ASN A 474 1.56 16.87 5.82
C ASN A 474 1.04 15.45 6.02
N MET A 475 -0.21 15.15 5.65
CA MET A 475 -0.77 13.80 5.69
C MET A 475 0.08 12.83 4.86
N MET A 476 0.50 13.25 3.64
CA MET A 476 1.37 12.45 2.79
C MET A 476 2.77 12.26 3.41
N ARG A 477 3.35 13.33 3.94
CA ARG A 477 4.67 13.33 4.56
C ARG A 477 4.75 12.41 5.78
N TYR A 478 3.72 12.41 6.63
CA TYR A 478 3.69 11.54 7.81
C TYR A 478 3.38 10.08 7.50
N SER A 479 2.74 9.79 6.35
CA SER A 479 2.43 8.43 5.92
C SER A 479 3.58 7.75 5.16
N LYS A 480 4.45 8.51 4.47
CA LYS A 480 5.59 8.01 3.69
C LYS A 480 6.92 8.49 4.28
N ARG A 481 7.93 7.62 4.23
CA ARG A 481 9.29 7.97 4.68
C ARG A 481 10.01 8.96 3.75
N THR A 482 9.72 8.89 2.46
CA THR A 482 10.32 9.75 1.42
C THR A 482 9.22 10.30 0.52
N VAL A 483 9.23 11.61 0.31
CA VAL A 483 8.34 12.33 -0.59
C VAL A 483 9.19 12.85 -1.75
N CYS A 484 8.65 12.88 -2.98
CA CYS A 484 9.43 13.33 -4.14
C CYS A 484 9.72 14.83 -4.08
N LYS A 485 10.85 15.22 -4.70
CA LYS A 485 11.31 16.63 -4.74
C LYS A 485 10.25 17.56 -5.35
N SER A 486 9.53 17.08 -6.38
CA SER A 486 8.53 17.91 -7.07
C SER A 486 7.36 18.30 -6.16
N LEU A 487 7.02 17.49 -5.16
CA LEU A 487 5.95 17.78 -4.23
C LEU A 487 6.34 18.89 -3.25
N HIS A 488 7.61 18.92 -2.79
CA HIS A 488 8.15 20.01 -1.97
C HIS A 488 8.11 21.35 -2.72
N GLU A 489 8.49 21.35 -4.01
CA GLU A 489 8.45 22.53 -4.87
C GLU A 489 7.03 23.06 -5.05
N LYS A 490 6.06 22.17 -5.30
CA LYS A 490 4.66 22.55 -5.50
C LYS A 490 4.05 23.16 -4.25
N VAL A 491 4.28 22.55 -3.07
CA VAL A 491 3.75 23.11 -1.82
C VAL A 491 4.35 24.47 -1.50
N LEU A 492 5.66 24.66 -1.73
CA LEU A 492 6.28 25.98 -1.58
C LEU A 492 5.73 27.00 -2.56
N GLY A 493 5.47 26.59 -3.81
CA GLY A 493 4.81 27.41 -4.83
C GLY A 493 3.42 27.89 -4.43
N ILE A 494 2.74 27.19 -3.53
CA ILE A 494 1.42 27.56 -2.98
C ILE A 494 1.59 28.43 -1.73
N LEU A 495 2.44 28.01 -0.77
CA LEU A 495 2.53 28.64 0.55
C LEU A 495 3.19 30.03 0.50
N VAL A 496 4.25 30.20 -0.31
CA VAL A 496 5.01 31.45 -0.37
C VAL A 496 4.15 32.61 -0.92
N PRO A 497 3.45 32.50 -2.06
CA PRO A 497 2.56 33.52 -2.54
C PRO A 497 1.37 33.80 -1.61
N ALA A 498 0.88 32.77 -0.92
CA ALA A 498 -0.23 32.88 0.03
C ALA A 498 0.17 33.55 1.36
N GLY A 499 1.46 33.83 1.57
CA GLY A 499 1.95 34.44 2.82
C GLY A 499 2.06 33.48 4.02
N LEU A 500 1.86 32.17 3.84
CA LEU A 500 1.99 31.14 4.88
C LEU A 500 3.48 30.79 5.10
N LEU A 501 4.26 31.82 5.43
CA LEU A 501 5.72 31.72 5.48
C LEU A 501 6.24 30.84 6.64
N LYS A 502 5.47 30.69 7.71
CA LYS A 502 5.82 29.79 8.82
C LYS A 502 5.75 28.34 8.37
N ASP A 503 4.71 27.97 7.63
CA ASP A 503 4.51 26.62 7.12
C ASP A 503 5.52 26.29 6.01
N ALA A 504 5.80 27.27 5.13
CA ALA A 504 6.89 27.17 4.15
C ALA A 504 8.26 26.96 4.81
N TYR A 505 8.53 27.64 5.93
CA TYR A 505 9.76 27.43 6.72
C TYR A 505 9.87 25.99 7.24
N ILE A 506 8.78 25.39 7.72
CA ILE A 506 8.78 23.98 8.17
C ILE A 506 9.17 23.04 7.02
N VAL A 507 8.64 23.26 5.82
CA VAL A 507 9.00 22.45 4.64
C VAL A 507 10.51 22.56 4.33
N ILE A 508 11.06 23.77 4.35
CA ILE A 508 12.47 24.03 4.03
C ILE A 508 13.39 23.46 5.12
N LYS A 509 13.04 23.65 6.39
CA LYS A 509 13.83 23.14 7.51
C LYS A 509 14.06 21.64 7.43
N ASP A 510 13.03 20.89 6.99
CA ASP A 510 13.06 19.44 6.99
C ASP A 510 13.55 18.83 5.66
N ASN A 511 13.48 19.58 4.54
CA ASN A 511 13.76 19.07 3.20
C ASN A 511 14.60 20.02 2.33
N GLY A 512 15.29 20.97 2.93
CA GLY A 512 16.00 22.05 2.23
C GLY A 512 16.97 21.60 1.13
N GLU A 513 17.69 20.49 1.36
CA GLU A 513 18.63 19.90 0.39
C GLU A 513 17.95 19.41 -0.91
N SER A 514 16.65 19.14 -0.86
CA SER A 514 15.85 18.64 -1.99
C SER A 514 15.17 19.74 -2.79
N ILE A 515 15.23 20.99 -2.32
CA ILE A 515 14.52 22.14 -2.90
C ILE A 515 15.46 22.92 -3.83
N SER A 516 14.89 23.44 -4.97
CA SER A 516 15.68 24.21 -5.93
C SER A 516 16.15 25.55 -5.35
N PRO A 517 17.34 26.03 -5.73
CA PRO A 517 17.86 27.34 -5.32
C PRO A 517 16.89 28.49 -5.61
N ARG A 518 16.17 28.41 -6.74
CA ARG A 518 15.17 29.42 -7.14
C ARG A 518 13.98 29.51 -6.18
N SER A 519 13.51 28.38 -5.67
CA SER A 519 12.41 28.34 -4.69
C SER A 519 12.86 28.81 -3.32
N LEU A 520 14.10 28.48 -2.91
CA LEU A 520 14.72 28.99 -1.69
C LEU A 520 14.89 30.50 -1.73
N GLU A 521 15.33 31.06 -2.85
CA GLU A 521 15.49 32.50 -3.06
C GLU A 521 14.17 33.23 -2.97
N LYS A 522 13.12 32.74 -3.65
CA LYS A 522 11.76 33.32 -3.58
C LYS A 522 11.24 33.33 -2.14
N PHE A 523 11.38 32.21 -1.44
CA PHE A 523 10.99 32.11 -0.04
C PHE A 523 11.78 33.10 0.83
N ALA A 524 13.12 33.11 0.72
CA ALA A 524 13.99 33.99 1.48
C ALA A 524 13.60 35.46 1.28
N THR A 525 13.40 35.88 0.03
CA THR A 525 12.98 37.23 -0.32
C THR A 525 11.65 37.59 0.34
N GLN A 526 10.63 36.76 0.19
CA GLN A 526 9.31 37.00 0.76
C GLN A 526 9.32 36.97 2.29
N PHE A 527 10.10 36.02 2.89
CA PHE A 527 10.23 35.92 4.34
C PHE A 527 10.91 37.16 4.94
N MET A 528 11.93 37.71 4.26
CA MET A 528 12.60 38.95 4.70
C MET A 528 11.72 40.18 4.55
N ILE A 529 10.66 40.17 3.73
CA ILE A 529 9.69 41.27 3.62
C ILE A 529 8.62 41.17 4.72
N SER A 530 7.97 40.02 4.89
CA SER A 530 6.74 39.90 5.69
C SER A 530 6.78 38.78 6.76
N GLY A 531 7.84 37.99 6.83
CA GLY A 531 7.93 36.88 7.77
C GLY A 531 8.10 37.30 9.23
N ASN A 532 7.98 36.35 10.15
CA ASN A 532 8.16 36.61 11.59
C ASN A 532 9.61 36.95 11.93
N ILE A 533 9.82 38.12 12.51
CA ILE A 533 11.14 38.66 12.82
C ILE A 533 11.93 37.77 13.81
N ASN A 534 11.24 37.08 14.73
CA ASN A 534 11.88 36.21 15.70
C ASN A 534 12.46 34.92 15.07
N LEU A 535 11.99 34.56 13.86
CA LEU A 535 12.44 33.36 13.14
C LEU A 535 13.48 33.65 12.06
N ILE A 536 13.86 34.91 11.84
CA ILE A 536 14.81 35.29 10.77
C ILE A 536 16.13 34.52 10.92
N ASN A 537 16.70 34.46 12.11
CA ASN A 537 17.98 33.75 12.34
C ASN A 537 17.85 32.25 12.08
N ASP A 538 16.76 31.64 12.51
CA ASP A 538 16.51 30.21 12.28
C ASP A 538 16.30 29.90 10.80
N VAL A 539 15.60 30.78 10.08
CA VAL A 539 15.42 30.68 8.63
C VAL A 539 16.77 30.83 7.90
N MET A 540 17.62 31.79 8.30
CA MET A 540 18.95 31.96 7.71
C MET A 540 19.81 30.71 7.92
N LYS A 541 19.79 30.13 9.12
CA LYS A 541 20.49 28.87 9.40
C LYS A 541 19.95 27.71 8.55
N ALA A 542 18.64 27.57 8.43
CA ALA A 542 18.01 26.52 7.63
C ALA A 542 18.37 26.66 6.14
N LEU A 543 18.36 27.88 5.60
CA LEU A 543 18.76 28.15 4.23
C LEU A 543 20.24 27.83 3.98
N ASN A 544 21.11 28.16 4.91
CA ASN A 544 22.53 27.80 4.82
C ASN A 544 22.74 26.27 4.88
N HIS A 545 22.03 25.58 5.77
CA HIS A 545 22.08 24.11 5.86
C HIS A 545 21.58 23.41 4.60
N SER A 546 20.66 24.03 3.85
CA SER A 546 20.20 23.49 2.56
C SER A 546 21.23 23.62 1.43
N GLY A 547 22.42 24.12 1.71
CA GLY A 547 23.50 24.33 0.72
C GLY A 547 23.30 25.59 -0.14
N TRP A 548 22.27 26.39 0.13
CA TRP A 548 22.03 27.63 -0.61
C TRP A 548 22.85 28.78 -0.03
N ARG A 549 23.72 29.38 -0.86
CA ARG A 549 24.51 30.53 -0.48
C ARG A 549 23.65 31.79 -0.42
N ILE A 550 23.47 32.31 0.78
CA ILE A 550 22.60 33.46 1.04
C ILE A 550 23.18 34.71 0.41
N SER A 551 22.35 35.47 -0.32
CA SER A 551 22.77 36.71 -0.98
C SER A 551 22.95 37.87 0.00
N GLN A 552 23.82 38.82 -0.34
CA GLN A 552 24.02 40.05 0.44
C GLN A 552 22.73 40.88 0.60
N GLU A 553 21.89 40.89 -0.43
CA GLU A 553 20.61 41.57 -0.39
C GLU A 553 19.67 40.99 0.67
N THR A 554 19.64 39.63 0.80
CA THR A 554 18.85 38.94 1.82
C THR A 554 19.31 39.34 3.23
N PHE A 555 20.63 39.37 3.47
CA PHE A 555 21.18 39.86 4.73
C PHE A 555 20.85 41.33 4.98
N GLY A 556 20.99 42.19 3.99
CA GLY A 556 20.65 43.59 4.09
C GLY A 556 19.21 43.85 4.52
N ARG A 557 18.26 43.10 3.92
CA ARG A 557 16.85 43.17 4.29
C ARG A 557 16.59 42.69 5.72
N ALA A 558 17.22 41.61 6.15
CA ALA A 558 17.13 41.10 7.53
C ALA A 558 17.66 42.13 8.55
N ILE A 559 18.84 42.69 8.29
CA ILE A 559 19.44 43.75 9.11
C ILE A 559 18.52 44.97 9.20
N GLN A 560 17.98 45.43 8.09
CA GLN A 560 17.06 46.58 8.05
C GLN A 560 15.82 46.34 8.93
N ARG A 561 15.24 45.14 8.89
CA ARG A 561 14.09 44.77 9.76
C ARG A 561 14.43 44.76 11.24
N TYR A 562 15.62 44.31 11.62
CA TYR A 562 16.07 44.34 13.02
C TYR A 562 16.31 45.79 13.48
N ILE A 563 16.81 46.67 12.62
CA ILE A 563 17.00 48.07 12.94
C ILE A 563 15.68 48.78 13.19
N GLN A 564 14.64 48.45 12.45
CA GLN A 564 13.29 48.97 12.65
C GLN A 564 12.64 48.56 13.98
N LYS A 565 13.19 47.51 14.65
CA LYS A 565 12.70 46.99 15.94
C LYS A 565 13.86 46.85 16.97
N PRO A 566 14.24 47.93 17.64
CA PRO A 566 15.41 47.97 18.56
C PRO A 566 15.29 47.04 19.76
N ASP A 567 14.05 46.65 20.15
CA ASP A 567 13.76 45.64 21.17
C ASP A 567 14.35 44.24 20.84
N LYS A 568 14.63 43.97 19.57
CA LYS A 568 15.18 42.72 19.05
C LYS A 568 16.71 42.75 18.84
N LYS A 569 17.42 43.68 19.53
CA LYS A 569 18.87 43.87 19.39
C LYS A 569 19.72 42.62 19.54
N GLN A 570 19.35 41.73 20.45
CA GLN A 570 20.08 40.47 20.66
C GLN A 570 20.02 39.56 19.43
N LEU A 571 18.91 39.51 18.73
CA LEU A 571 18.77 38.71 17.50
C LEU A 571 19.66 39.25 16.37
N LEU A 572 19.78 40.59 16.25
CA LEU A 572 20.74 41.20 15.32
C LEU A 572 22.19 40.83 15.64
N LEU A 573 22.59 40.91 16.90
CA LEU A 573 23.94 40.53 17.32
C LEU A 573 24.21 39.05 17.03
N CYS A 574 23.27 38.17 17.35
CA CYS A 574 23.39 36.75 17.04
C CYS A 574 23.48 36.49 15.50
N LEU A 575 22.79 37.28 14.68
CA LEU A 575 22.90 37.18 13.22
C LEU A 575 24.29 37.56 12.74
N LEU A 576 24.80 38.71 13.19
CA LEU A 576 26.12 39.23 12.80
C LEU A 576 27.27 38.29 13.23
N ASP A 577 27.21 37.73 14.44
CA ASP A 577 28.17 36.77 14.95
C ASP A 577 28.11 35.46 14.15
N TRP A 578 26.89 34.92 13.90
CA TRP A 578 26.73 33.73 13.08
C TRP A 578 27.23 33.92 11.64
N MET A 579 26.99 35.08 11.03
CA MET A 579 27.52 35.42 9.71
C MET A 579 29.04 35.32 9.67
N THR A 580 29.71 35.86 10.71
CA THR A 580 31.16 35.79 10.83
C THR A 580 31.65 34.35 10.90
N GLY A 581 30.99 33.50 11.69
CA GLY A 581 31.34 32.08 11.84
C GLY A 581 31.13 31.26 10.57
N GLN A 582 30.23 31.68 9.66
CA GLN A 582 29.97 31.02 8.39
C GLN A 582 30.71 31.65 7.18
N GLY A 583 31.59 32.62 7.42
CA GLY A 583 32.37 33.28 6.37
C GLY A 583 31.56 34.28 5.51
N TYR A 584 30.40 34.71 5.99
CA TYR A 584 29.66 35.80 5.37
C TYR A 584 30.10 37.15 5.88
N SER A 585 30.18 38.15 5.00
CA SER A 585 30.46 39.54 5.32
C SER A 585 29.25 40.43 5.07
N VAL A 586 29.11 41.49 5.83
CA VAL A 586 28.06 42.52 5.62
C VAL A 586 28.55 43.50 4.55
N ASP A 587 27.71 43.85 3.60
CA ASP A 587 27.97 44.85 2.56
C ASP A 587 28.17 46.24 3.17
N SER A 588 28.82 47.15 2.42
CA SER A 588 29.15 48.49 2.91
C SER A 588 27.90 49.33 3.27
N SER A 589 26.80 49.15 2.55
CA SER A 589 25.54 49.86 2.80
C SER A 589 24.92 49.43 4.14
N SER A 590 24.71 48.08 4.31
CA SER A 590 24.17 47.51 5.53
C SER A 590 25.05 47.77 6.74
N ARG A 591 26.38 47.76 6.56
CA ARG A 591 27.35 48.11 7.60
C ARG A 591 27.20 49.56 8.07
N ASN A 592 27.12 50.50 7.14
CA ASN A 592 26.91 51.92 7.47
C ASN A 592 25.59 52.12 8.19
N LEU A 593 24.55 51.39 7.76
CA LEU A 593 23.24 51.42 8.38
C LEU A 593 23.26 50.92 9.83
N VAL A 594 23.97 49.82 10.10
CA VAL A 594 24.16 49.28 11.46
C VAL A 594 24.97 50.23 12.34
N LEU A 595 26.07 50.80 11.84
CA LEU A 595 26.89 51.73 12.58
C LEU A 595 26.16 53.04 12.92
N LYS A 596 25.37 53.60 11.95
CA LYS A 596 24.57 54.79 12.17
C LYS A 596 23.52 54.59 13.26
N ASN A 597 22.98 53.38 13.39
CA ASN A 597 21.94 53.05 14.36
C ASN A 597 22.50 52.33 15.61
N ALA A 598 23.84 52.19 15.76
CA ALA A 598 24.48 51.43 16.85
C ALA A 598 24.14 52.02 18.25
N GLN A 599 23.85 53.31 18.37
CA GLN A 599 23.43 53.90 19.62
C GLN A 599 22.07 53.38 20.12
N LEU A 600 21.14 53.04 19.24
CA LEU A 600 19.84 52.47 19.58
C LEU A 600 19.94 51.09 20.23
N PHE A 601 21.03 50.40 19.96
CA PHE A 601 21.27 49.05 20.48
C PHE A 601 22.10 49.02 21.80
N GLY A 602 22.64 50.17 22.27
CA GLY A 602 23.37 50.28 23.54
C GLY A 602 24.71 49.47 23.63
N GLN A 603 25.19 48.92 22.52
CA GLN A 603 26.40 48.09 22.45
C GLN A 603 27.33 48.46 21.29
N LYS A 604 27.59 49.76 21.13
CA LYS A 604 28.34 50.32 19.99
C LYS A 604 29.73 49.68 19.81
N GLN A 605 30.47 49.39 20.93
CA GLN A 605 31.78 48.79 20.88
C GLN A 605 31.76 47.36 20.38
N LEU A 606 30.83 46.54 20.88
CA LEU A 606 30.66 45.12 20.46
C LEU A 606 30.31 45.00 18.97
N ILE A 607 29.39 45.84 18.50
CA ILE A 607 29.00 45.88 17.07
C ILE A 607 30.21 46.28 16.21
N ALA A 608 30.97 47.30 16.61
CA ALA A 608 32.16 47.71 15.88
C ALA A 608 33.24 46.60 15.85
N GLU A 609 33.41 45.87 16.94
CA GLU A 609 34.33 44.72 17.04
C GLU A 609 33.92 43.58 16.12
N ILE A 610 32.63 43.15 16.11
CA ILE A 610 32.12 42.09 15.23
C ILE A 610 32.30 42.49 13.75
N LEU A 611 31.97 43.72 13.39
CA LEU A 611 32.09 44.20 12.01
C LEU A 611 33.56 44.37 11.58
N SER A 612 34.49 44.65 12.50
CA SER A 612 35.94 44.71 12.21
C SER A 612 36.51 43.30 11.98
N LYS A 613 36.09 42.31 12.78
CA LYS A 613 36.45 40.88 12.58
C LYS A 613 35.99 40.36 11.23
N GLN A 614 34.80 40.73 10.77
CA GLN A 614 34.30 40.37 9.45
C GLN A 614 35.15 40.93 8.31
N GLN A 615 35.63 42.17 8.42
CA GLN A 615 36.52 42.77 7.41
C GLN A 615 37.90 42.09 7.37
N ALA A 616 38.44 41.73 8.52
CA ALA A 616 39.71 41.03 8.59
C ALA A 616 39.63 39.63 7.94
N ALA A 617 38.54 38.89 8.21
CA ALA A 617 38.27 37.61 7.58
C ALA A 617 38.08 37.68 6.05
N SER A 618 37.34 38.69 5.54
CA SER A 618 37.16 38.90 4.11
C SER A 618 38.44 39.25 3.35
N ARG A 619 39.37 39.98 3.98
CA ARG A 619 40.70 40.30 3.41
C ARG A 619 41.61 39.10 3.32
N ILE A 620 41.50 38.14 4.23
CA ILE A 620 42.27 36.89 4.21
C ILE A 620 41.78 35.96 3.11
N THR A 621 40.46 35.84 2.95
CA THR A 621 39.83 35.00 1.89
C THR A 621 40.12 35.53 0.47
N ASN A 622 40.10 36.83 0.25
CA ASN A 622 40.44 37.42 -1.04
C ASN A 622 41.96 37.31 -1.39
N LYS A 623 42.85 37.28 -0.38
CA LYS A 623 44.28 37.03 -0.61
C LYS A 623 44.66 35.58 -0.87
N LEU A 624 43.76 34.64 -0.66
CA LEU A 624 43.92 33.20 -0.97
C LEU A 624 43.34 32.78 -2.32
N ILE A 625 42.62 33.70 -3.00
CA ILE A 625 42.00 33.49 -4.32
C ILE A 625 42.77 34.20 -5.44
N ASP A 626 43.59 35.19 -5.12
CA ASP A 626 44.61 35.78 -6.02
C ASP A 626 45.95 35.01 -5.85
#